data_393df27c0451f2b5c474357f02afa994
#
_entry.id   393df27c0451f2b5c474357f02afa994
#
_cell.length_a   1.000
_cell.length_b   1.000
_cell.length_c   1.000
_cell.angle_alpha   90.00
_cell.angle_beta   90.00
_cell.angle_gamma   90.00
#
_symmetry.space_group_name_H-M   'P 1'
#
loop_
_entity.id
_entity.type
_entity.pdbx_description
1 polymer ?
#
loop_
_entity_poly.entity_id
_entity_poly.type
_entity_poly.pdbx_seq_one_letter_code
_entity_poly.pdbx_strand_id
1 'polypeptide(L)'
;MEQIGKRLRALREGVRLTQVNMAEVLGVQQSRINRYETGQSTPSPEVFVKYADYFDVSMDYLYCRTDKPQGKLYDYQPQVLKEKTEQSREMREFIEMCFDPQAPVNKRLKEALFRIMEEGQAE
;
A
#
# COMPACT_ATOMS: atom_id res chain seq x y z
N MET A 1 -1.92 -16.11 -11.33
CA MET A 1 -2.89 -15.11 -10.79
C MET A 1 -3.27 -15.32 -9.34
N GLU A 2 -3.14 -16.55 -8.83
CA GLU A 2 -3.40 -16.82 -7.41
C GLU A 2 -2.52 -16.01 -6.46
N GLN A 3 -1.24 -15.83 -6.80
CA GLN A 3 -0.31 -15.07 -5.96
C GLN A 3 -0.72 -13.60 -5.85
N ILE A 4 -1.16 -13.01 -6.97
CA ILE A 4 -1.63 -11.62 -6.98
C ILE A 4 -2.88 -11.50 -6.10
N GLY A 5 -3.83 -12.42 -6.25
CA GLY A 5 -5.05 -12.42 -5.44
C GLY A 5 -4.77 -12.51 -3.96
N LYS A 6 -3.85 -13.39 -3.57
CA LYS A 6 -3.44 -13.52 -2.15
C LYS A 6 -2.82 -12.24 -1.62
N ARG A 7 -2.03 -11.56 -2.44
CA ARG A 7 -1.40 -10.28 -2.04
C ARG A 7 -2.44 -9.19 -1.86
N LEU A 8 -3.38 -9.06 -2.80
CA LEU A 8 -4.48 -8.10 -2.69
C LEU A 8 -5.31 -8.33 -1.43
N ARG A 9 -5.60 -9.60 -1.13
CA ARG A 9 -6.33 -9.96 0.09
C ARG A 9 -5.53 -9.60 1.34
N ALA A 10 -4.23 -9.91 1.35
CA ALA A 10 -3.36 -9.60 2.47
C ALA A 10 -3.29 -8.10 2.75
N LEU A 11 -3.22 -7.27 1.69
CA LEU A 11 -3.25 -5.82 1.83
C LEU A 11 -4.54 -5.35 2.46
N ARG A 12 -5.68 -5.84 1.97
CA ARG A 12 -7.00 -5.50 2.51
C ARG A 12 -7.13 -5.89 3.98
N GLU A 13 -6.80 -7.13 4.31
CA GLU A 13 -6.91 -7.64 5.67
C GLU A 13 -5.93 -6.93 6.62
N GLY A 14 -4.77 -6.53 6.11
CA GLY A 14 -3.76 -5.80 6.90
C GLY A 14 -4.25 -4.47 7.45
N VAL A 15 -5.19 -3.82 6.76
CA VAL A 15 -5.83 -2.58 7.23
C VAL A 15 -7.26 -2.81 7.72
N ARG A 16 -7.65 -4.06 7.91
CA ARG A 16 -8.94 -4.48 8.47
C ARG A 16 -10.16 -4.01 7.68
N LEU A 17 -10.02 -3.90 6.36
CA LEU A 17 -11.15 -3.60 5.49
C LEU A 17 -11.88 -4.89 5.11
N THR A 18 -13.21 -4.82 5.05
CA THR A 18 -14.02 -5.88 4.46
C THR A 18 -13.96 -5.79 2.94
N GLN A 19 -14.37 -6.85 2.25
CA GLN A 19 -14.49 -6.80 0.79
C GLN A 19 -15.48 -5.72 0.35
N VAL A 20 -16.56 -5.52 1.09
CA VAL A 20 -17.56 -4.48 0.80
C VAL A 20 -16.92 -3.08 0.89
N ASN A 21 -16.17 -2.82 1.96
CA ASN A 21 -15.50 -1.52 2.12
C ASN A 21 -14.42 -1.31 1.05
N MET A 22 -13.69 -2.36 0.69
CA MET A 22 -12.70 -2.28 -0.37
C MET A 22 -13.34 -1.96 -1.71
N ALA A 23 -14.49 -2.58 -1.99
CA ALA A 23 -15.26 -2.32 -3.19
C ALA A 23 -15.70 -0.84 -3.29
N GLU A 24 -16.15 -0.26 -2.18
CA GLU A 24 -16.50 1.16 -2.13
C GLU A 24 -15.30 2.05 -2.42
N VAL A 25 -14.15 1.74 -1.82
CA VAL A 25 -12.91 2.50 -2.02
C VAL A 25 -12.49 2.48 -3.48
N LEU A 26 -12.57 1.32 -4.13
CA LEU A 26 -12.13 1.15 -5.52
C LEU A 26 -13.21 1.51 -6.55
N GLY A 27 -14.44 1.68 -6.11
CA GLY A 27 -15.55 1.97 -7.03
C GLY A 27 -15.94 0.78 -7.90
N VAL A 28 -15.84 -0.44 -7.38
CA VAL A 28 -16.21 -1.67 -8.06
C VAL A 28 -17.21 -2.46 -7.22
N GLN A 29 -17.82 -3.48 -7.79
CA GLN A 29 -18.74 -4.35 -7.06
C GLN A 29 -17.96 -5.30 -6.14
N GLN A 30 -18.56 -5.64 -5.00
CA GLN A 30 -17.95 -6.55 -4.02
C GLN A 30 -17.62 -7.92 -4.64
N SER A 31 -18.47 -8.42 -5.53
CA SER A 31 -18.21 -9.69 -6.20
C SER A 31 -16.90 -9.68 -7.01
N ARG A 32 -16.51 -8.53 -7.56
CA ARG A 32 -15.24 -8.39 -8.27
C ARG A 32 -14.06 -8.50 -7.31
N ILE A 33 -14.16 -7.89 -6.13
CA ILE A 33 -13.10 -7.99 -5.11
C ILE A 33 -12.87 -9.47 -4.77
N ASN A 34 -13.95 -10.21 -4.56
CA ASN A 34 -13.84 -11.64 -4.26
C ASN A 34 -13.14 -12.42 -5.38
N ARG A 35 -13.48 -12.13 -6.64
CA ARG A 35 -12.87 -12.80 -7.80
C ARG A 35 -11.38 -12.45 -7.93
N TYR A 36 -11.01 -11.21 -7.65
CA TYR A 36 -9.60 -10.82 -7.67
C TYR A 36 -8.81 -11.59 -6.62
N GLU A 37 -9.36 -11.67 -5.40
CA GLU A 37 -8.67 -12.29 -4.26
C GLU A 37 -8.59 -13.81 -4.39
N THR A 38 -9.54 -14.44 -5.07
CA THR A 38 -9.53 -15.89 -5.30
C THR A 38 -8.79 -16.30 -6.57
N GLY A 39 -8.34 -15.34 -7.37
CA GLY A 39 -7.64 -15.62 -8.62
C GLY A 39 -8.56 -15.94 -9.80
N GLN A 40 -9.88 -15.80 -9.64
CA GLN A 40 -10.83 -16.05 -10.73
C GLN A 40 -10.78 -15.01 -11.82
N SER A 41 -10.41 -13.78 -11.48
CA SER A 41 -10.21 -12.70 -12.46
C SER A 41 -9.06 -11.82 -12.02
N THR A 42 -8.57 -11.02 -12.96
CA THR A 42 -7.49 -10.08 -12.72
C THR A 42 -8.02 -8.65 -12.79
N PRO A 43 -7.66 -7.77 -11.85
CA PRO A 43 -8.04 -6.36 -11.95
C PRO A 43 -7.56 -5.75 -13.27
N SER A 44 -8.34 -4.77 -13.78
CA SER A 44 -7.88 -3.95 -14.90
C SER A 44 -6.67 -3.10 -14.47
N PRO A 45 -5.88 -2.58 -15.42
CA PRO A 45 -4.78 -1.68 -15.06
C PRO A 45 -5.23 -0.49 -14.21
N GLU A 46 -6.41 0.06 -14.47
CA GLU A 46 -6.97 1.17 -13.70
C GLU A 46 -7.23 0.78 -12.25
N VAL A 47 -7.78 -0.41 -12.02
CA VAL A 47 -8.05 -0.91 -10.67
C VAL A 47 -6.74 -1.20 -9.94
N PHE A 48 -5.74 -1.75 -10.63
CA PHE A 48 -4.42 -1.94 -10.05
C PHE A 48 -3.81 -0.62 -9.57
N VAL A 49 -3.93 0.44 -10.36
CA VAL A 49 -3.44 1.78 -9.96
C VAL A 49 -4.17 2.25 -8.70
N LYS A 50 -5.47 2.03 -8.61
CA LYS A 50 -6.24 2.38 -7.40
C LYS A 50 -5.76 1.61 -6.17
N TYR A 51 -5.47 0.31 -6.31
CA TYR A 51 -4.86 -0.47 -5.23
C TYR A 51 -3.50 0.11 -4.83
N ALA A 52 -2.65 0.38 -5.81
CA ALA A 52 -1.31 0.91 -5.55
C ALA A 52 -1.37 2.25 -4.82
N ASP A 53 -2.25 3.13 -5.24
CA ASP A 53 -2.40 4.46 -4.63
C ASP A 53 -3.01 4.37 -3.24
N TYR A 54 -4.02 3.54 -3.04
CA TYR A 54 -4.67 3.42 -1.74
C TYR A 54 -3.75 2.83 -0.68
N PHE A 55 -3.03 1.77 -1.02
CA PHE A 55 -2.11 1.11 -0.08
C PHE A 55 -0.71 1.72 -0.10
N ASP A 56 -0.45 2.63 -1.02
CA ASP A 56 0.87 3.22 -1.24
C ASP A 56 1.95 2.15 -1.41
N VAL A 57 1.74 1.28 -2.38
CA VAL A 57 2.68 0.24 -2.75
C VAL A 57 3.01 0.34 -4.23
N SER A 58 4.15 -0.23 -4.63
CA SER A 58 4.54 -0.25 -6.04
C SER A 58 3.73 -1.26 -6.84
N MET A 59 3.66 -1.06 -8.15
CA MET A 59 3.04 -2.05 -9.05
C MET A 59 3.81 -3.37 -9.04
N ASP A 60 5.12 -3.33 -8.91
CA ASP A 60 5.94 -4.54 -8.80
C ASP A 60 5.54 -5.37 -7.58
N TYR A 61 5.23 -4.70 -6.46
CA TYR A 61 4.74 -5.38 -5.27
C TYR A 61 3.40 -6.05 -5.53
N LEU A 62 2.47 -5.35 -6.18
CA LEU A 62 1.15 -5.92 -6.50
C LEU A 62 1.25 -7.14 -7.44
N TYR A 63 2.18 -7.09 -8.40
CA TYR A 63 2.41 -8.20 -9.32
C TYR A 63 3.29 -9.31 -8.74
N CYS A 64 3.65 -9.22 -7.46
CA CYS A 64 4.49 -10.21 -6.77
C CYS A 64 5.90 -10.36 -7.37
N ARG A 65 6.40 -9.31 -8.01
CA ARG A 65 7.75 -9.27 -8.55
C ARG A 65 8.79 -8.89 -7.51
N THR A 66 8.34 -8.32 -6.39
CA THR A 66 9.17 -7.95 -5.24
C THR A 66 8.36 -8.16 -3.97
N ASP A 67 9.04 -8.37 -2.86
CA ASP A 67 8.43 -8.40 -1.53
C ASP A 67 8.55 -7.07 -0.81
N LYS A 68 9.16 -6.06 -1.45
CA LYS A 68 9.31 -4.71 -0.89
C LYS A 68 8.18 -3.82 -1.41
N PRO A 69 7.31 -3.29 -0.52
CA PRO A 69 6.16 -2.50 -0.96
C PRO A 69 6.50 -1.14 -1.55
N GLN A 70 7.45 -0.43 -1.04
CA GLN A 70 8.05 0.84 -1.47
C GLN A 70 7.21 1.69 -2.43
N GLY A 71 6.15 2.34 -1.90
CA GLY A 71 5.30 3.24 -2.69
C GLY A 71 5.84 4.67 -2.72
N LYS A 72 4.99 5.61 -3.12
CA LYS A 72 5.36 7.01 -3.30
C LYS A 72 5.86 7.68 -2.03
N LEU A 73 5.27 7.35 -0.87
CA LEU A 73 5.69 7.94 0.40
C LEU A 73 7.10 7.48 0.78
N TYR A 74 7.47 6.26 0.45
CA TYR A 74 8.82 5.77 0.69
C TYR A 74 9.85 6.60 -0.08
N ASP A 75 9.54 6.92 -1.34
CA ASP A 75 10.42 7.74 -2.19
C ASP A 75 10.44 9.21 -1.75
N TYR A 76 9.42 9.67 -1.05
CA TYR A 76 9.27 11.04 -0.57
C TYR A 76 10.04 11.33 0.72
N GLN A 77 10.88 10.44 1.21
CA GLN A 77 11.59 10.64 2.46
C GLN A 77 12.35 11.97 2.49
N PRO A 78 12.18 12.79 3.55
CA PRO A 78 12.98 14.00 3.70
C PRO A 78 14.48 13.68 3.75
N GLN A 79 15.31 14.60 3.26
CA GLN A 79 16.75 14.41 3.21
C GLN A 79 17.35 14.04 4.56
N VAL A 80 16.87 14.66 5.64
CA VAL A 80 17.33 14.39 7.01
C VAL A 80 17.10 12.92 7.38
N LEU A 81 15.92 12.38 7.04
CA LEU A 81 15.62 10.98 7.31
C LEU A 81 16.46 10.03 6.48
N LYS A 82 16.71 10.38 5.21
CA LYS A 82 17.59 9.59 4.34
C LYS A 82 19.00 9.50 4.91
N GLU A 83 19.55 10.61 5.34
CA GLU A 83 20.87 10.66 5.94
C GLU A 83 20.97 9.81 7.22
N LYS A 84 19.97 9.93 8.10
CA LYS A 84 19.91 9.13 9.32
C LYS A 84 19.72 7.64 9.02
N THR A 85 18.94 7.31 8.00
CA THR A 85 18.72 5.93 7.57
C THR A 85 20.01 5.29 7.08
N GLU A 86 20.84 6.05 6.37
CA GLU A 86 22.15 5.57 5.91
C GLU A 86 23.13 5.34 7.05
N GLN A 87 23.02 6.13 8.12
CA GLN A 87 23.93 6.08 9.27
C GLN A 87 23.52 5.07 10.34
N SER A 88 22.25 4.69 10.40
CA SER A 88 21.71 3.84 11.46
C SER A 88 20.91 2.69 10.87
N ARG A 89 21.34 1.47 11.19
CA ARG A 89 20.61 0.25 10.82
C ARG A 89 19.22 0.21 11.49
N GLU A 90 19.15 0.62 12.75
CA GLU A 90 17.89 0.62 13.51
C GLU A 90 16.87 1.58 12.89
N MET A 91 17.32 2.75 12.48
CA MET A 91 16.44 3.73 11.80
C MET A 91 15.95 3.19 10.46
N ARG A 92 16.80 2.51 9.72
CA ARG A 92 16.44 1.89 8.45
C ARG A 92 15.38 0.81 8.64
N GLU A 93 15.56 -0.06 9.63
CA GLU A 93 14.60 -1.10 9.96
C GLU A 93 13.25 -0.51 10.39
N PHE A 94 13.29 0.56 11.19
CA PHE A 94 12.08 1.25 11.63
C PHE A 94 11.32 1.85 10.43
N ILE A 95 12.02 2.52 9.53
CA ILE A 95 11.39 3.13 8.34
C ILE A 95 10.79 2.05 7.44
N GLU A 96 11.49 0.96 7.21
CA GLU A 96 10.97 -0.16 6.42
C GLU A 96 9.70 -0.74 7.05
N MET A 97 9.67 -0.89 8.38
CA MET A 97 8.50 -1.37 9.09
C MET A 97 7.32 -0.43 8.94
N CYS A 98 7.56 0.89 8.95
CA CYS A 98 6.50 1.88 8.76
C CYS A 98 5.83 1.77 7.38
N PHE A 99 6.55 1.31 6.38
CA PHE A 99 6.03 1.15 5.01
C PHE A 99 5.65 -0.30 4.68
N ASP A 100 5.71 -1.21 5.65
CA ASP A 100 5.22 -2.57 5.48
C ASP A 100 3.70 -2.58 5.62
N PRO A 101 2.94 -2.94 4.56
CA PRO A 101 1.48 -2.95 4.62
C PRO A 101 0.90 -3.88 5.70
N GLN A 102 1.69 -4.85 6.15
CA GLN A 102 1.25 -5.79 7.19
C GLN A 102 1.51 -5.26 8.61
N ALA A 103 2.30 -4.21 8.78
CA ALA A 103 2.62 -3.68 10.09
C ALA A 103 1.47 -2.81 10.65
N PRO A 104 1.08 -2.99 11.94
CA PRO A 104 -0.01 -2.20 12.52
C PRO A 104 0.22 -0.69 12.50
N VAL A 105 1.47 -0.24 12.57
CA VAL A 105 1.81 1.19 12.58
C VAL A 105 1.66 1.82 11.21
N ASN A 106 1.70 1.03 10.14
CA ASN A 106 1.71 1.51 8.76
C ASN A 106 0.48 2.37 8.43
N LYS A 107 -0.71 1.90 8.81
CA LYS A 107 -1.96 2.60 8.51
C LYS A 107 -1.98 4.01 9.10
N ARG A 108 -1.65 4.15 10.39
CA ARG A 108 -1.66 5.44 11.07
C ARG A 108 -0.63 6.39 10.50
N LEU A 109 0.55 5.87 10.19
CA LEU A 109 1.62 6.66 9.60
C LEU A 109 1.23 7.17 8.23
N LYS A 110 0.67 6.32 7.38
CA LYS A 110 0.21 6.73 6.04
C LYS A 110 -0.88 7.79 6.12
N GLU A 111 -1.85 7.63 6.99
CA GLU A 111 -2.91 8.62 7.17
C GLU A 111 -2.34 9.99 7.56
N ALA A 112 -1.39 10.00 8.48
CA ALA A 112 -0.74 11.24 8.92
C ALA A 112 0.07 11.88 7.80
N LEU A 113 0.85 11.09 7.06
CA LEU A 113 1.68 11.59 5.98
C LEU A 113 0.83 12.12 4.82
N PHE A 114 -0.23 11.41 4.44
CA PHE A 114 -1.13 11.86 3.39
C PHE A 114 -1.83 13.16 3.79
N ARG A 115 -2.23 13.30 5.05
CA ARG A 115 -2.84 14.53 5.55
C ARG A 115 -1.86 15.70 5.44
N ILE A 116 -0.61 15.50 5.82
CA ILE A 116 0.43 16.55 5.72
C ILE A 116 0.64 16.93 4.26
N MET A 117 0.70 15.96 3.35
CA MET A 117 0.87 16.21 1.92
C MET A 117 -0.31 16.96 1.32
N GLU A 118 -1.54 16.61 1.69
CA GLU A 118 -2.75 17.31 1.23
C GLU A 118 -2.77 18.76 1.71
N GLU A 119 -2.45 19.00 2.98
CA GLU A 119 -2.37 20.36 3.54
C GLU A 119 -1.31 21.21 2.81
N GLY A 120 -0.16 20.58 2.48
CA GLY A 120 0.88 21.23 1.70
C GLY A 120 0.47 21.57 0.27
N GLN A 121 -0.44 20.79 -0.32
CA GLN A 121 -0.96 21.04 -1.67
C GLN A 121 -2.11 22.05 -1.71
N ALA A 122 -2.80 22.23 -0.59
CA ALA A 122 -3.94 23.16 -0.50
C ALA A 122 -3.52 24.63 -0.48
N GLU A 123 -2.25 24.88 -0.29
CA GLU A 123 -1.69 26.24 -0.34
C GLU A 123 -1.20 26.57 -1.75
#